data_a6ab3ba30a7aa93072c931b2f1d955fc
#
_entry.id   a6ab3ba30a7aa93072c931b2f1d955fc
#
_cell.length_a   1.000
_cell.length_b   1.000
_cell.length_c   1.000
_cell.angle_alpha   90.00
_cell.angle_beta   90.00
_cell.angle_gamma   90.00
#
_symmetry.space_group_name_H-M   'P 1'
#
loop_
_entity.id
_entity.type
_entity.pdbx_description
1 polymer ?
#
loop_
_entity_poly.entity_id
_entity_poly.type
_entity_poly.pdbx_seq_one_letter_code
_entity_poly.pdbx_strand_id
1 'polypeptide(L)'
;MLLALLSVPVDAKLKKRGLAAGLWGGQHISINVSARGAKVEYDCAHATIDRAIVLDHNGRFNVSGRQFQERGGPTRQGEQSGYPALFSGEVKGKNMTLTVRNSETKEDIGTFTLVHGAQPKLFKCK
;
A
#
# COMPACT_ATOMS: atom_id res chain seq x y z
N MET A 1 -47.10 19.15 -14.34
CA MET A 1 -46.57 18.17 -13.47
C MET A 1 -45.07 18.21 -13.38
N LEU A 2 -44.61 18.31 -12.24
CA LEU A 2 -43.23 18.54 -12.08
C LEU A 2 -42.48 17.27 -11.78
N LEU A 3 -41.54 16.99 -12.60
CA LEU A 3 -40.67 15.89 -12.35
C LEU A 3 -39.51 16.39 -11.58
N ALA A 4 -39.56 16.14 -10.32
CA ALA A 4 -38.38 16.40 -9.55
C ALA A 4 -37.37 15.38 -9.92
N LEU A 5 -36.55 15.70 -10.83
CA LEU A 5 -35.44 14.89 -11.13
C LEU A 5 -34.44 15.01 -10.03
N LEU A 6 -34.52 14.09 -9.17
CA LEU A 6 -33.51 13.98 -8.17
C LEU A 6 -32.28 13.46 -8.80
N SER A 7 -31.50 14.34 -9.33
CA SER A 7 -30.20 13.92 -9.79
C SER A 7 -29.35 13.71 -8.56
N VAL A 8 -29.19 12.48 -8.22
CA VAL A 8 -28.16 12.10 -7.27
C VAL A 8 -26.85 12.49 -7.91
N PRO A 9 -26.02 13.26 -7.23
CA PRO A 9 -24.75 13.64 -7.81
C PRO A 9 -23.95 12.38 -8.09
N VAL A 10 -23.67 12.17 -9.34
CA VAL A 10 -22.90 11.02 -9.75
C VAL A 10 -21.55 11.00 -9.05
N ASP A 11 -21.03 12.18 -8.77
CA ASP A 11 -19.75 12.32 -8.09
C ASP A 11 -19.73 11.67 -6.72
N ALA A 12 -20.86 11.66 -6.01
CA ALA A 12 -20.91 11.05 -4.69
C ALA A 12 -20.68 9.55 -4.75
N LYS A 13 -21.09 8.90 -5.83
CA LYS A 13 -20.93 7.47 -5.99
C LYS A 13 -19.55 7.09 -6.46
N LEU A 14 -18.90 7.99 -7.16
CA LEU A 14 -17.58 7.74 -7.72
C LEU A 14 -16.47 8.37 -6.90
N LYS A 15 -16.84 8.96 -5.77
CA LYS A 15 -15.87 9.65 -4.95
C LYS A 15 -14.85 8.69 -4.40
N LYS A 16 -13.59 9.00 -4.63
CA LYS A 16 -12.49 8.19 -4.14
C LYS A 16 -12.28 8.45 -2.66
N ARG A 17 -11.85 7.45 -1.96
CA ARG A 17 -11.60 7.53 -0.53
C ARG A 17 -10.16 7.17 -0.24
N GLY A 18 -9.59 7.77 0.79
CA GLY A 18 -8.27 7.38 1.25
C GLY A 18 -8.29 6.02 1.90
N LEU A 19 -7.19 5.32 1.78
CA LEU A 19 -7.00 4.06 2.51
C LEU A 19 -7.01 4.39 4.00
N ALA A 20 -7.64 3.53 4.79
CA ALA A 20 -7.77 3.76 6.22
C ALA A 20 -6.40 3.91 6.87
N ALA A 21 -6.24 4.97 7.65
CA ALA A 21 -4.97 5.29 8.30
C ALA A 21 -4.68 4.32 9.44
N GLY A 22 -3.40 4.23 9.78
CA GLY A 22 -2.94 3.39 10.88
C GLY A 22 -2.27 2.13 10.39
N LEU A 23 -2.18 1.18 11.29
CA LEU A 23 -1.41 -0.03 11.06
C LEU A 23 -2.24 -1.09 10.34
N TRP A 24 -1.64 -1.65 9.29
CA TRP A 24 -2.13 -2.83 8.60
C TRP A 24 -1.07 -3.90 8.77
N GLY A 25 -1.42 -5.01 9.37
CA GLY A 25 -0.44 -6.06 9.66
C GLY A 25 -0.77 -7.37 8.97
N GLY A 26 0.28 -8.09 8.61
CA GLY A 26 0.16 -9.41 8.01
C GLY A 26 1.39 -10.24 8.28
N GLN A 27 1.48 -11.39 7.62
CA GLN A 27 2.65 -12.25 7.70
C GLN A 27 3.78 -11.62 6.91
N HIS A 28 4.88 -11.32 7.56
CA HIS A 28 6.09 -10.78 6.94
C HIS A 28 5.93 -9.38 6.37
N ILE A 29 4.88 -8.66 6.77
CA ILE A 29 4.63 -7.32 6.25
C ILE A 29 3.85 -6.47 7.25
N SER A 30 4.17 -5.19 7.26
CA SER A 30 3.46 -4.19 8.04
C SER A 30 3.39 -2.91 7.20
N ILE A 31 2.23 -2.28 7.17
CA ILE A 31 2.07 -0.99 6.50
C ILE A 31 1.49 0.00 7.50
N ASN A 32 2.14 1.14 7.64
CA ASN A 32 1.61 2.22 8.47
C ASN A 32 1.16 3.34 7.54
N VAL A 33 -0.13 3.56 7.47
CA VAL A 33 -0.77 4.46 6.51
C VAL A 33 -1.06 5.79 7.17
N SER A 34 -0.74 6.87 6.46
CA SER A 34 -1.07 8.22 6.87
C SER A 34 -1.78 8.94 5.72
N ALA A 35 -2.21 10.17 5.96
CA ALA A 35 -2.87 10.95 4.92
C ALA A 35 -1.95 11.27 3.75
N ARG A 36 -0.64 11.22 3.96
CA ARG A 36 0.34 11.61 2.95
C ARG A 36 1.04 10.44 2.28
N GLY A 37 0.83 9.23 2.78
CA GLY A 37 1.50 8.09 2.21
C GLY A 37 1.55 6.93 3.17
N ALA A 38 2.60 6.13 3.06
CA ALA A 38 2.72 4.96 3.92
C ALA A 38 4.17 4.52 4.03
N LYS A 39 4.45 3.81 5.11
CA LYS A 39 5.73 3.15 5.30
C LYS A 39 5.48 1.66 5.41
N VAL A 40 6.24 0.89 4.67
CA VAL A 40 6.08 -0.54 4.58
C VAL A 40 7.31 -1.22 5.17
N GLU A 41 7.09 -2.21 6.00
CA GLU A 41 8.16 -3.01 6.58
C GLU A 41 7.97 -4.46 6.20
N TYR A 42 9.05 -5.09 5.75
CA TYR A 42 9.11 -6.53 5.50
C TYR A 42 10.17 -7.13 6.41
N ASP A 43 10.38 -8.43 6.30
CA ASP A 43 11.43 -9.07 7.09
C ASP A 43 12.81 -8.52 6.72
N CYS A 44 13.11 -8.44 5.45
CA CYS A 44 14.44 -8.06 4.96
C CYS A 44 14.39 -6.89 3.98
N ALA A 45 13.39 -6.03 4.10
CA ALA A 45 13.23 -4.90 3.21
C ALA A 45 12.28 -3.88 3.84
N HIS A 46 12.25 -2.70 3.27
CA HIS A 46 11.24 -1.72 3.63
C HIS A 46 10.90 -0.90 2.40
N ALA A 47 9.84 -0.13 2.48
CA ALA A 47 9.42 0.69 1.36
C ALA A 47 8.77 1.97 1.86
N THR A 48 8.78 2.98 1.01
CA THR A 48 8.08 4.23 1.28
C THR A 48 7.13 4.53 0.13
N ILE A 49 5.97 5.06 0.48
CA ILE A 49 5.00 5.55 -0.47
C ILE A 49 4.76 7.01 -0.09
N ASP A 50 5.22 7.93 -0.94
CA ASP A 50 5.23 9.36 -0.62
C ASP A 50 4.04 10.10 -1.20
N ARG A 51 2.94 9.41 -1.40
CA ARG A 51 1.70 10.03 -1.87
C ARG A 51 0.53 9.33 -1.23
N ALA A 52 -0.58 10.04 -1.11
CA ALA A 52 -1.78 9.48 -0.51
C ALA A 52 -2.24 8.25 -1.29
N ILE A 53 -2.64 7.22 -0.57
CA ILE A 53 -3.19 6.02 -1.18
C ILE A 53 -4.70 6.20 -1.26
N VAL A 54 -5.22 6.23 -2.48
CA VAL A 54 -6.61 6.51 -2.74
C VAL A 54 -7.28 5.30 -3.36
N LEU A 55 -8.39 4.88 -2.77
CA LEU A 55 -9.17 3.75 -3.25
C LEU A 55 -10.16 4.22 -4.30
N ASP A 56 -10.33 3.40 -5.34
CA ASP A 56 -11.41 3.65 -6.29
C ASP A 56 -12.72 3.09 -5.73
N HIS A 57 -13.79 3.18 -6.51
CA HIS A 57 -15.10 2.73 -6.04
C HIS A 57 -15.20 1.22 -5.84
N ASN A 58 -14.23 0.46 -6.34
CA ASN A 58 -14.16 -0.98 -6.15
C ASN A 58 -13.24 -1.36 -4.99
N GLY A 59 -12.70 -0.38 -4.28
CA GLY A 59 -11.79 -0.64 -3.17
C GLY A 59 -10.38 -0.98 -3.61
N ARG A 60 -10.00 -0.62 -4.82
CA ARG A 60 -8.68 -0.92 -5.36
C ARG A 60 -7.82 0.33 -5.41
N PHE A 61 -6.53 0.11 -5.28
CA PHE A 61 -5.57 1.19 -5.43
C PHE A 61 -4.35 0.71 -6.20
N ASN A 62 -3.65 1.67 -6.77
CA ASN A 62 -2.44 1.42 -7.53
C ASN A 62 -1.54 2.63 -7.31
N VAL A 63 -0.43 2.45 -6.62
CA VAL A 63 0.38 3.58 -6.22
C VAL A 63 1.85 3.23 -6.35
N SER A 64 2.65 4.21 -6.76
CA SER A 64 4.08 4.06 -6.89
C SER A 64 4.76 4.37 -5.58
N GLY A 65 5.85 3.67 -5.32
CA GLY A 65 6.67 3.92 -4.16
C GLY A 65 8.09 3.47 -4.44
N ARG A 66 8.86 3.33 -3.37
CA ARG A 66 10.25 2.95 -3.49
C ARG A 66 10.57 1.86 -2.50
N GLN A 67 11.22 0.82 -2.99
CA GLN A 67 11.55 -0.37 -2.23
C GLN A 67 13.03 -0.38 -1.91
N PHE A 68 13.38 -0.76 -0.68
CA PHE A 68 14.77 -0.78 -0.22
C PHE A 68 15.07 -2.13 0.38
N GLN A 69 16.16 -2.74 -0.08
CA GLN A 69 16.61 -4.01 0.45
C GLN A 69 17.38 -3.76 1.74
N GLU A 70 17.11 -4.57 2.75
CA GLU A 70 17.85 -4.54 4.02
C GLU A 70 18.69 -5.80 4.16
N ARG A 71 19.78 -5.66 4.87
CA ARG A 71 20.56 -6.83 5.25
C ARG A 71 21.38 -6.47 6.49
N GLY A 72 21.86 -7.50 7.17
CA GLY A 72 22.69 -7.31 8.34
C GLY A 72 24.02 -6.68 7.97
N GLY A 73 24.62 -5.98 8.94
CA GLY A 73 25.93 -5.37 8.75
C GLY A 73 25.85 -3.99 8.16
N PRO A 74 27.02 -3.42 7.78
CA PRO A 74 27.08 -2.06 7.25
C PRO A 74 26.35 -1.93 5.92
N THR A 75 25.69 -0.79 5.74
CA THR A 75 25.02 -0.48 4.49
C THR A 75 26.05 -0.08 3.44
N ARG A 76 25.97 -0.67 2.27
CA ARG A 76 26.85 -0.30 1.16
C ARG A 76 26.30 0.91 0.43
N GLN A 77 27.20 1.63 -0.19
CA GLN A 77 26.81 2.75 -1.03
C GLN A 77 25.94 2.24 -2.18
N GLY A 78 24.84 2.90 -2.42
CA GLY A 78 23.91 2.49 -3.46
C GLY A 78 22.73 1.69 -2.96
N GLU A 79 22.87 0.99 -1.85
CA GLU A 79 21.76 0.23 -1.28
C GLU A 79 20.67 1.15 -0.78
N GLN A 80 21.00 2.38 -0.43
CA GLN A 80 20.07 3.35 0.12
C GLN A 80 19.15 3.94 -0.95
N SER A 81 19.51 3.83 -2.22
CA SER A 81 18.69 4.42 -3.28
C SER A 81 17.44 3.60 -3.59
N GLY A 82 17.49 2.30 -3.36
CA GLY A 82 16.35 1.44 -3.62
C GLY A 82 15.99 1.36 -5.10
N TYR A 83 14.78 0.92 -5.37
CA TYR A 83 14.26 0.86 -6.73
C TYR A 83 12.77 1.19 -6.73
N PRO A 84 12.24 1.66 -7.87
CA PRO A 84 10.81 1.99 -7.94
C PRO A 84 9.95 0.74 -7.91
N ALA A 85 8.87 0.82 -7.19
CA ALA A 85 7.95 -0.31 -7.05
C ALA A 85 6.52 0.17 -7.19
N LEU A 86 5.67 -0.72 -7.67
CA LEU A 86 4.26 -0.48 -7.82
C LEU A 86 3.51 -1.30 -6.78
N PHE A 87 2.65 -0.63 -6.04
CA PHE A 87 1.85 -1.25 -4.98
C PHE A 87 0.41 -1.26 -5.43
N SER A 88 -0.11 -2.45 -5.68
CA SER A 88 -1.48 -2.63 -6.14
C SER A 88 -2.25 -3.42 -5.10
N GLY A 89 -3.37 -2.90 -4.66
CA GLY A 89 -4.13 -3.55 -3.61
C GLY A 89 -5.62 -3.51 -3.82
N GLU A 90 -6.29 -4.41 -3.12
CA GLU A 90 -7.74 -4.44 -3.06
C GLU A 90 -8.14 -4.57 -1.59
N VAL A 91 -9.04 -3.70 -1.16
CA VAL A 91 -9.49 -3.66 0.22
C VAL A 91 -10.96 -4.04 0.28
N LYS A 92 -11.26 -5.02 1.15
CA LYS A 92 -12.63 -5.42 1.45
C LYS A 92 -12.79 -5.40 2.96
N GLY A 93 -13.51 -4.40 3.48
CA GLY A 93 -13.62 -4.21 4.91
C GLY A 93 -12.27 -3.94 5.54
N LYS A 94 -11.85 -4.79 6.45
CA LYS A 94 -10.55 -4.65 7.11
C LYS A 94 -9.45 -5.46 6.46
N ASN A 95 -9.76 -6.16 5.37
CA ASN A 95 -8.80 -7.02 4.72
C ASN A 95 -8.23 -6.38 3.46
N MET A 96 -6.94 -6.53 3.26
CA MET A 96 -6.26 -6.02 2.09
C MET A 96 -5.45 -7.13 1.45
N THR A 97 -5.53 -7.25 0.14
CA THR A 97 -4.61 -8.07 -0.64
C THR A 97 -3.72 -7.13 -1.41
N LEU A 98 -2.41 -7.25 -1.21
CA LEU A 98 -1.44 -6.33 -1.79
C LEU A 98 -0.45 -7.09 -2.65
N THR A 99 -0.24 -6.61 -3.87
CA THR A 99 0.81 -7.13 -4.75
C THR A 99 1.83 -6.03 -4.98
N VAL A 100 3.11 -6.38 -4.82
CA VAL A 100 4.21 -5.46 -5.00
C VAL A 100 5.05 -5.94 -6.18
N ARG A 101 5.36 -5.01 -7.08
CA ARG A 101 6.08 -5.32 -8.30
C ARG A 101 7.17 -4.29 -8.54
N ASN A 102 8.33 -4.75 -9.01
CA ASN A 102 9.38 -3.83 -9.44
C ASN A 102 8.90 -3.13 -10.71
N SER A 103 8.85 -1.79 -10.70
CA SER A 103 8.30 -1.04 -11.82
C SER A 103 9.17 -1.09 -13.05
N GLU A 104 10.48 -1.25 -12.87
CA GLU A 104 11.43 -1.26 -13.99
C GLU A 104 11.52 -2.62 -14.66
N THR A 105 11.66 -3.67 -13.86
CA THR A 105 11.84 -5.02 -14.41
C THR A 105 10.53 -5.77 -14.60
N LYS A 106 9.43 -5.28 -14.00
CA LYS A 106 8.12 -5.92 -14.01
C LYS A 106 8.10 -7.22 -13.21
N GLU A 107 9.13 -7.46 -12.43
CA GLU A 107 9.23 -8.67 -11.64
C GLU A 107 8.35 -8.58 -10.40
N ASP A 108 7.62 -9.65 -10.09
CA ASP A 108 6.81 -9.70 -8.88
C ASP A 108 7.70 -9.84 -7.66
N ILE A 109 7.47 -8.98 -6.68
CA ILE A 109 8.21 -9.04 -5.42
C ILE A 109 7.45 -9.89 -4.42
N GLY A 110 6.14 -9.78 -4.39
CA GLY A 110 5.34 -10.60 -3.50
C GLY A 110 3.88 -10.19 -3.48
N THR A 111 3.07 -11.08 -2.94
CA THR A 111 1.66 -10.84 -2.69
C THR A 111 1.40 -11.11 -1.21
N PHE A 112 0.71 -10.19 -0.56
CA PHE A 112 0.52 -10.22 0.88
C PHE A 112 -0.93 -10.00 1.24
N THR A 113 -1.33 -10.56 2.37
CA THR A 113 -2.65 -10.29 2.95
C THR A 113 -2.44 -9.57 4.27
N LEU A 114 -3.14 -8.46 4.44
CA LEU A 114 -3.03 -7.63 5.64
C LEU A 114 -4.41 -7.36 6.22
N VAL A 115 -4.44 -7.09 7.51
CA VAL A 115 -5.67 -6.75 8.21
C VAL A 115 -5.45 -5.45 8.96
N HIS A 116 -6.41 -4.54 8.82
CA HIS A 116 -6.34 -3.24 9.48
C HIS A 116 -6.39 -3.42 10.99
N GLY A 117 -5.39 -2.89 11.66
CA GLY A 117 -5.28 -2.96 13.11
C GLY A 117 -4.64 -4.22 13.66
N ALA A 118 -4.31 -5.19 12.80
CA ALA A 118 -3.69 -6.42 13.27
C ALA A 118 -2.19 -6.22 13.49
N GLN A 119 -1.66 -6.96 14.46
CA GLN A 119 -0.23 -6.94 14.73
C GLN A 119 0.51 -7.68 13.62
N PRO A 120 1.53 -7.08 13.04
CA PRO A 120 2.29 -7.77 12.01
C PRO A 120 3.22 -8.82 12.62
N LYS A 121 3.55 -9.83 11.83
CA LYS A 121 4.53 -10.83 12.21
C LYS A 121 5.75 -10.66 11.33
N LEU A 122 6.74 -9.97 11.87
CA LEU A 122 7.98 -9.68 11.16
C LEU A 122 9.13 -10.42 11.81
N PHE A 123 10.02 -10.93 10.99
CA PHE A 123 11.25 -11.58 11.44
C PHE A 123 12.41 -10.85 10.76
N LYS A 124 12.82 -9.74 11.35
CA LYS A 124 13.82 -8.87 10.72
C LYS A 124 15.14 -9.58 10.50
N CYS A 125 15.72 -9.36 9.34
CA CYS A 125 17.04 -9.89 9.01
C CYS A 125 18.12 -9.23 9.87
N LYS A 126 19.07 -10.03 10.33
CA LYS A 126 20.17 -9.53 11.14
C LYS A 126 21.42 -9.33 10.30
#